data_4285fa9f9f28e5bdb41479822f6e98a3
#
_entry.id   4285fa9f9f28e5bdb41479822f6e98a3
#
_cell.length_a   1.000
_cell.length_b   1.000
_cell.length_c   1.000
_cell.angle_alpha   90.00
_cell.angle_beta   90.00
_cell.angle_gamma   90.00
#
_symmetry.space_group_name_H-M   'P 1'
#
loop_
_entity.id
_entity.type
_entity.pdbx_description
1 polymer ?
#
loop_
_entity_poly.entity_id
_entity_poly.type
_entity_poly.pdbx_seq_one_letter_code
_entity_poly.pdbx_strand_id
1 'polypeptide(L)'
;ACEMCISKKTIYKYFSNKDILIEESIQMVHKEIHETIDKIVAKNFNAIEENFEIKRTFREMFKSAESSPIYQLKKHYPEVYAKALSSQIEICEKCFRDNIQKGINEGLYRENLDVDNYIKFYYTLIFNINENTASGIEAEELEVKALEYHIRAMATLAGIIELEKHLNNPII
;
A
#
# COMPACT_ATOMS: atom_id res chain seq x y z
N ALA A 1 -8.81 23.78 -6.59
CA ALA A 1 -9.52 25.08 -6.50
C ALA A 1 -10.75 25.07 -7.43
N CYS A 2 -10.61 24.70 -8.71
CA CYS A 2 -11.77 24.64 -9.62
C CYS A 2 -12.82 23.64 -9.15
N GLU A 3 -12.46 22.41 -8.87
CA GLU A 3 -13.38 21.35 -8.41
C GLU A 3 -14.08 21.68 -7.09
N MET A 4 -13.36 22.35 -6.18
CA MET A 4 -13.90 22.78 -4.89
C MET A 4 -14.66 24.10 -4.96
N CYS A 5 -14.78 24.72 -6.11
CA CYS A 5 -15.41 26.04 -6.30
C CYS A 5 -14.89 27.14 -5.34
N ILE A 6 -13.62 27.08 -4.93
CA ILE A 6 -12.96 28.06 -4.06
C ILE A 6 -11.80 28.75 -4.78
N SER A 7 -11.45 29.98 -4.34
CA SER A 7 -10.34 30.71 -4.93
C SER A 7 -8.98 30.18 -4.45
N LYS A 8 -7.92 30.30 -5.27
CA LYS A 8 -6.54 30.04 -4.83
C LYS A 8 -6.18 30.86 -3.59
N LYS A 9 -6.65 32.12 -3.53
CA LYS A 9 -6.44 33.00 -2.36
C LYS A 9 -7.05 32.42 -1.08
N THR A 10 -8.18 31.74 -1.19
CA THR A 10 -8.82 31.06 -0.04
C THR A 10 -7.96 29.91 0.45
N ILE A 11 -7.41 29.09 -0.45
CA ILE A 11 -6.50 27.98 -0.09
C ILE A 11 -5.25 28.53 0.63
N TYR A 12 -4.60 29.55 0.08
CA TYR A 12 -3.40 30.14 0.67
C TYR A 12 -3.62 30.98 1.94
N LYS A 13 -4.85 31.09 2.44
CA LYS A 13 -5.10 31.55 3.83
C LYS A 13 -4.80 30.47 4.88
N TYR A 14 -4.91 29.20 4.49
CA TYR A 14 -4.72 28.04 5.38
C TYR A 14 -3.35 27.38 5.19
N PHE A 15 -2.79 27.46 3.99
CA PHE A 15 -1.51 26.85 3.63
C PHE A 15 -0.57 27.92 3.12
N SER A 16 0.60 28.08 3.75
CA SER A 16 1.55 29.15 3.43
C SER A 16 2.16 29.01 2.01
N ASN A 17 2.23 27.81 1.49
CA ASN A 17 2.68 27.51 0.12
C ASN A 17 2.09 26.18 -0.38
N LYS A 18 2.44 25.80 -1.62
CA LYS A 18 1.92 24.60 -2.28
C LYS A 18 2.51 23.31 -1.69
N ASP A 19 3.77 23.35 -1.25
CA ASP A 19 4.44 22.16 -0.70
C ASP A 19 3.80 21.77 0.63
N ILE A 20 3.50 22.72 1.49
CA ILE A 20 2.77 22.49 2.75
C ILE A 20 1.37 21.93 2.47
N LEU A 21 0.64 22.45 1.48
CA LEU A 21 -0.65 21.88 1.09
C LEU A 21 -0.52 20.42 0.69
N ILE A 22 0.52 20.06 -0.06
CA ILE A 22 0.77 18.71 -0.50
C ILE A 22 1.19 17.81 0.68
N GLU A 23 2.09 18.28 1.55
CA GLU A 23 2.50 17.57 2.77
C GLU A 23 1.30 17.23 3.65
N GLU A 24 0.43 18.19 3.93
CA GLU A 24 -0.81 17.99 4.71
C GLU A 24 -1.76 17.00 4.01
N SER A 25 -1.89 17.11 2.69
CA SER A 25 -2.73 16.17 1.90
C SER A 25 -2.19 14.74 1.99
N ILE A 26 -0.87 14.55 1.94
CA ILE A 26 -0.23 13.24 2.09
C ILE A 26 -0.49 12.67 3.49
N GLN A 27 -0.36 13.48 4.54
CA GLN A 27 -0.62 13.05 5.90
C GLN A 27 -2.08 12.62 6.09
N MET A 28 -3.03 13.32 5.47
CA MET A 28 -4.44 12.92 5.49
C MET A 28 -4.65 11.57 4.79
N VAL A 29 -4.06 11.36 3.62
CA VAL A 29 -4.14 10.08 2.90
C VAL A 29 -3.49 8.96 3.72
N HIS A 30 -2.33 9.18 4.31
CA HIS A 30 -1.67 8.19 5.18
C HIS A 30 -2.56 7.82 6.37
N LYS A 31 -3.19 8.79 7.01
CA LYS A 31 -4.12 8.54 8.12
C LYS A 31 -5.30 7.69 7.67
N GLU A 32 -5.91 8.02 6.53
CA GLU A 32 -7.04 7.27 5.97
C GLU A 32 -6.65 5.82 5.62
N ILE A 33 -5.45 5.63 5.04
CA ILE A 33 -4.86 4.33 4.77
C ILE A 33 -4.76 3.51 6.06
N HIS A 34 -4.20 4.10 7.14
CA HIS A 34 -4.06 3.43 8.43
C HIS A 34 -5.37 3.02 9.03
N GLU A 35 -6.31 3.96 9.13
CA GLU A 35 -7.65 3.69 9.67
C GLU A 35 -8.36 2.58 8.85
N THR A 36 -8.06 2.50 7.57
CA THR A 36 -8.61 1.48 6.67
C THR A 36 -7.98 0.12 6.93
N ILE A 37 -6.66 0.05 7.08
CA ILE A 37 -5.95 -1.19 7.45
C ILE A 37 -6.44 -1.69 8.82
N ASP A 38 -6.53 -0.83 9.82
CA ASP A 38 -7.00 -1.20 11.15
C ASP A 38 -8.41 -1.79 11.12
N LYS A 39 -9.31 -1.24 10.30
CA LYS A 39 -10.66 -1.78 10.09
C LYS A 39 -10.64 -3.16 9.44
N ILE A 40 -9.70 -3.43 8.54
CA ILE A 40 -9.56 -4.73 7.88
C ILE A 40 -9.00 -5.75 8.87
N VAL A 41 -7.95 -5.41 9.61
CA VAL A 41 -7.34 -6.26 10.64
C VAL A 41 -8.36 -6.64 11.71
N ALA A 42 -9.24 -5.72 12.10
CA ALA A 42 -10.32 -5.98 13.07
C ALA A 42 -11.36 -7.02 12.60
N LYS A 43 -11.43 -7.34 11.30
CA LYS A 43 -12.35 -8.36 10.77
C LYS A 43 -11.86 -9.80 11.00
N ASN A 44 -10.65 -9.98 11.52
CA ASN A 44 -10.06 -11.28 11.83
C ASN A 44 -9.96 -12.26 10.63
N PHE A 45 -9.71 -11.75 9.44
CA PHE A 45 -9.31 -12.56 8.29
C PHE A 45 -8.03 -13.35 8.61
N ASN A 46 -7.74 -14.44 7.90
CA ASN A 46 -6.40 -15.03 7.97
C ASN A 46 -5.37 -14.11 7.31
N ALA A 47 -4.08 -14.35 7.54
CA ALA A 47 -3.01 -13.46 7.08
C ALA A 47 -2.99 -13.27 5.55
N ILE A 48 -3.33 -14.29 4.77
CA ILE A 48 -3.36 -14.22 3.31
C ILE A 48 -4.58 -13.44 2.85
N GLU A 49 -5.77 -13.78 3.36
CA GLU A 49 -7.02 -13.09 3.07
C GLU A 49 -6.93 -11.59 3.42
N GLU A 50 -6.32 -11.26 4.56
CA GLU A 50 -6.09 -9.88 5.00
C GLU A 50 -5.28 -9.07 3.97
N ASN A 51 -4.21 -9.64 3.41
CA ASN A 51 -3.43 -9.00 2.35
C ASN A 51 -4.27 -8.72 1.09
N PHE A 52 -5.10 -9.67 0.66
CA PHE A 52 -5.99 -9.49 -0.49
C PHE A 52 -7.08 -8.45 -0.22
N GLU A 53 -7.66 -8.42 0.98
CA GLU A 53 -8.64 -7.40 1.37
C GLU A 53 -8.04 -6.00 1.44
N ILE A 54 -6.82 -5.85 1.97
CA ILE A 54 -6.09 -4.59 1.94
C ILE A 54 -5.87 -4.15 0.49
N LYS A 55 -5.41 -5.05 -0.37
CA LYS A 55 -5.16 -4.75 -1.78
C LYS A 55 -6.44 -4.34 -2.51
N ARG A 56 -7.54 -5.06 -2.29
CA ARG A 56 -8.85 -4.75 -2.89
C ARG A 56 -9.35 -3.38 -2.44
N THR A 57 -9.23 -3.07 -1.16
CA THR A 57 -9.70 -1.80 -0.61
C THR A 57 -8.89 -0.63 -1.16
N PHE A 58 -7.56 -0.77 -1.29
CA PHE A 58 -6.73 0.27 -1.90
C PHE A 58 -7.03 0.47 -3.38
N ARG A 59 -7.30 -0.61 -4.11
CA ARG A 59 -7.78 -0.50 -5.49
C ARG A 59 -9.04 0.35 -5.58
N GLU A 60 -10.04 0.12 -4.73
CA GLU A 60 -11.27 0.91 -4.72
C GLU A 60 -11.01 2.38 -4.34
N MET A 61 -10.15 2.64 -3.36
CA MET A 61 -9.79 4.01 -2.94
C MET A 61 -9.13 4.81 -4.07
N PHE A 62 -8.29 4.17 -4.89
CA PHE A 62 -7.52 4.84 -5.94
C PHE A 62 -8.02 4.56 -7.36
N LYS A 63 -9.18 3.92 -7.52
CA LYS A 63 -9.77 3.53 -8.80
C LYS A 63 -9.92 4.66 -9.82
N SER A 64 -10.14 5.90 -9.36
CA SER A 64 -10.27 7.07 -10.22
C SER A 64 -8.93 7.74 -10.56
N ALA A 65 -7.83 7.25 -10.02
CA ALA A 65 -6.51 7.83 -10.30
C ALA A 65 -6.00 7.32 -11.65
N GLU A 66 -5.84 8.22 -12.63
CA GLU A 66 -5.28 7.90 -13.96
C GLU A 66 -3.82 7.41 -13.88
N SER A 67 -3.12 7.75 -12.79
CA SER A 67 -1.72 7.38 -12.57
C SER A 67 -1.46 7.17 -11.08
N SER A 68 -0.42 6.40 -10.75
CA SER A 68 0.00 6.21 -9.36
C SER A 68 0.25 7.56 -8.67
N PRO A 69 -0.39 7.84 -7.51
CA PRO A 69 -0.13 9.05 -6.73
C PRO A 69 1.34 9.19 -6.35
N ILE A 70 2.03 8.10 -6.06
CA ILE A 70 3.46 8.07 -5.73
C ILE A 70 4.30 8.48 -6.94
N TYR A 71 3.98 7.98 -8.13
CA TYR A 71 4.64 8.40 -9.36
C TYR A 71 4.53 9.91 -9.60
N GLN A 72 3.32 10.47 -9.45
CA GLN A 72 3.08 11.91 -9.62
C GLN A 72 3.82 12.73 -8.57
N LEU A 73 3.81 12.28 -7.32
CA LEU A 73 4.51 12.95 -6.23
C LEU A 73 6.03 12.99 -6.49
N LYS A 74 6.63 11.85 -6.81
CA LYS A 74 8.06 11.75 -7.14
C LYS A 74 8.44 12.64 -8.31
N LYS A 75 7.62 12.66 -9.36
CA LYS A 75 7.88 13.42 -10.59
C LYS A 75 7.78 14.93 -10.40
N HIS A 76 6.81 15.40 -9.66
CA HIS A 76 6.47 16.83 -9.59
C HIS A 76 6.87 17.49 -8.27
N TYR A 77 7.10 16.73 -7.20
CA TYR A 77 7.40 17.21 -5.84
C TYR A 77 8.46 16.34 -5.15
N PRO A 78 9.67 16.21 -5.72
CA PRO A 78 10.68 15.26 -5.23
C PRO A 78 11.14 15.51 -3.79
N GLU A 79 11.18 16.75 -3.33
CA GLU A 79 11.56 17.09 -1.94
C GLU A 79 10.47 16.67 -0.94
N VAL A 80 9.20 16.93 -1.27
CA VAL A 80 8.06 16.50 -0.47
C VAL A 80 7.97 14.98 -0.45
N TYR A 81 8.21 14.34 -1.60
CA TYR A 81 8.26 12.89 -1.71
C TYR A 81 9.33 12.28 -0.79
N ALA A 82 10.55 12.82 -0.80
CA ALA A 82 11.64 12.31 0.03
C ALA A 82 11.33 12.38 1.54
N LYS A 83 10.66 13.44 1.99
CA LYS A 83 10.20 13.57 3.38
C LYS A 83 9.07 12.58 3.71
N ALA A 84 8.08 12.43 2.83
CA ALA A 84 6.95 11.54 3.02
C ALA A 84 7.39 10.07 3.06
N LEU A 85 8.38 9.70 2.25
CA LEU A 85 8.88 8.34 2.11
C LEU A 85 9.43 7.80 3.43
N SER A 86 10.24 8.57 4.17
CA SER A 86 10.85 8.12 5.42
C SER A 86 9.79 7.77 6.49
N SER A 87 8.73 8.55 6.61
CA SER A 87 7.64 8.27 7.56
C SER A 87 6.81 7.07 7.15
N GLN A 88 6.62 6.86 5.85
CA GLN A 88 5.83 5.75 5.33
C GLN A 88 6.53 4.39 5.49
N ILE A 89 7.86 4.37 5.43
CA ILE A 89 8.66 3.16 5.60
C ILE A 89 8.38 2.48 6.94
N GLU A 90 8.50 3.21 8.07
CA GLU A 90 8.30 2.66 9.41
C GLU A 90 6.90 2.06 9.60
N ILE A 91 5.91 2.71 9.02
CA ILE A 91 4.51 2.33 9.12
C ILE A 91 4.24 1.05 8.32
N CYS A 92 4.70 1.00 7.08
CA CYS A 92 4.56 -0.17 6.22
C CYS A 92 5.30 -1.39 6.80
N GLU A 93 6.51 -1.20 7.32
CA GLU A 93 7.28 -2.27 7.94
C GLU A 93 6.53 -2.92 9.10
N LYS A 94 5.90 -2.12 9.96
CA LYS A 94 5.10 -2.64 11.07
C LYS A 94 3.93 -3.48 10.58
N CYS A 95 3.14 -2.96 9.64
CA CYS A 95 1.98 -3.67 9.09
C CYS A 95 2.37 -5.02 8.46
N PHE A 96 3.45 -5.03 7.67
CA PHE A 96 3.94 -6.27 7.05
C PHE A 96 4.46 -7.26 8.09
N ARG A 97 5.18 -6.79 9.12
CA ARG A 97 5.67 -7.63 10.21
C ARG A 97 4.53 -8.29 10.97
N ASP A 98 3.53 -7.52 11.35
CA ASP A 98 2.36 -8.00 12.08
C ASP A 98 1.60 -9.07 11.25
N ASN A 99 1.42 -8.84 9.94
CA ASN A 99 0.80 -9.80 9.05
C ASN A 99 1.64 -11.08 8.86
N ILE A 100 2.96 -10.97 8.68
CA ILE A 100 3.83 -12.15 8.56
C ILE A 100 3.81 -12.95 9.85
N GLN A 101 3.88 -12.30 11.02
CA GLN A 101 3.83 -12.99 12.31
C GLN A 101 2.48 -13.69 12.51
N LYS A 102 1.38 -13.05 12.11
CA LYS A 102 0.06 -13.66 12.11
C LYS A 102 0.02 -14.91 11.24
N GLY A 103 0.53 -14.84 10.01
CA GLY A 103 0.57 -15.98 9.10
C GLY A 103 1.43 -17.15 9.61
N ILE A 104 2.53 -16.87 10.33
CA ILE A 104 3.33 -17.88 11.01
C ILE A 104 2.50 -18.54 12.12
N ASN A 105 1.82 -17.78 12.96
CA ASN A 105 0.99 -18.27 14.05
C ASN A 105 -0.20 -19.11 13.54
N GLU A 106 -0.72 -18.79 12.36
CA GLU A 106 -1.80 -19.52 11.69
C GLU A 106 -1.32 -20.75 10.92
N GLY A 107 0.01 -20.97 10.83
CA GLY A 107 0.61 -22.08 10.07
C GLY A 107 0.54 -21.89 8.54
N LEU A 108 0.19 -20.68 8.07
CA LEU A 108 0.13 -20.34 6.64
C LEU A 108 1.50 -19.95 6.09
N TYR A 109 2.36 -19.37 6.93
CA TYR A 109 3.74 -19.03 6.59
C TYR A 109 4.72 -19.89 7.39
N ARG A 110 5.92 -20.08 6.84
CA ARG A 110 6.97 -20.91 7.45
C ARG A 110 7.54 -20.21 8.69
N GLU A 111 7.87 -20.97 9.73
CA GLU A 111 8.43 -20.44 10.98
C GLU A 111 9.87 -19.91 10.82
N ASN A 112 10.65 -20.49 9.90
CA ASN A 112 12.06 -20.16 9.70
C ASN A 112 12.30 -19.03 8.68
N LEU A 113 11.46 -17.99 8.69
CA LEU A 113 11.59 -16.85 7.80
C LEU A 113 12.53 -15.80 8.39
N ASP A 114 13.39 -15.25 7.56
CA ASP A 114 14.03 -13.97 7.83
C ASP A 114 13.06 -12.83 7.55
N VAL A 115 12.19 -12.54 8.53
CA VAL A 115 11.07 -11.61 8.41
C VAL A 115 11.52 -10.24 7.91
N ASP A 116 12.67 -9.75 8.41
CA ASP A 116 13.20 -8.43 8.02
C ASP A 116 13.55 -8.37 6.53
N ASN A 117 14.19 -9.40 6.01
CA ASN A 117 14.53 -9.46 4.58
C ASN A 117 13.29 -9.63 3.70
N TYR A 118 12.30 -10.44 4.12
CA TYR A 118 11.05 -10.60 3.36
C TYR A 118 10.26 -9.29 3.28
N ILE A 119 10.17 -8.53 4.38
CA ILE A 119 9.57 -7.20 4.41
C ILE A 119 10.31 -6.27 3.45
N LYS A 120 11.64 -6.24 3.55
CA LYS A 120 12.48 -5.37 2.72
C LYS A 120 12.35 -5.68 1.22
N PHE A 121 12.30 -6.95 0.83
CA PHE A 121 12.14 -7.36 -0.56
C PHE A 121 10.78 -6.94 -1.11
N TYR A 122 9.70 -7.22 -0.39
CA TYR A 122 8.35 -6.87 -0.83
C TYR A 122 8.17 -5.35 -0.92
N TYR A 123 8.59 -4.64 0.11
CA TYR A 123 8.59 -3.19 0.15
C TYR A 123 9.35 -2.58 -1.05
N THR A 124 10.56 -3.09 -1.34
CA THR A 124 11.35 -2.63 -2.49
C THR A 124 10.63 -2.85 -3.81
N LEU A 125 9.95 -4.00 -3.98
CA LEU A 125 9.14 -4.28 -5.17
C LEU A 125 7.99 -3.30 -5.32
N ILE A 126 7.17 -3.13 -4.28
CA ILE A 126 5.99 -2.26 -4.31
C ILE A 126 6.38 -0.81 -4.58
N PHE A 127 7.42 -0.31 -3.89
CA PHE A 127 7.88 1.07 -4.12
C PHE A 127 8.44 1.25 -5.54
N ASN A 128 9.26 0.32 -6.02
CA ASN A 128 9.80 0.40 -7.38
C ASN A 128 8.68 0.41 -8.43
N ILE A 129 7.66 -0.44 -8.28
CA ILE A 129 6.49 -0.46 -9.16
C ILE A 129 5.81 0.91 -9.16
N ASN A 130 5.47 1.44 -7.99
CA ASN A 130 4.73 2.70 -7.88
C ASN A 130 5.52 3.92 -8.32
N GLU A 131 6.84 3.93 -8.13
CA GLU A 131 7.71 5.03 -8.53
C GLU A 131 7.97 5.10 -10.03
N ASN A 132 7.97 3.97 -10.70
CA ASN A 132 8.44 3.87 -12.09
C ASN A 132 7.34 3.51 -13.09
N THR A 133 6.13 3.18 -12.64
CA THR A 133 4.99 2.87 -13.50
C THR A 133 4.03 4.06 -13.56
N ALA A 134 3.92 4.67 -14.72
CA ALA A 134 3.08 5.85 -14.91
C ALA A 134 1.58 5.50 -14.99
N SER A 135 1.24 4.33 -15.53
CA SER A 135 -0.14 3.83 -15.63
C SER A 135 -0.59 3.24 -14.31
N GLY A 136 -1.70 3.72 -13.76
CA GLY A 136 -2.29 3.15 -12.53
C GLY A 136 -2.71 1.69 -12.70
N ILE A 137 -3.24 1.34 -13.88
CA ILE A 137 -3.67 -0.04 -14.21
C ILE A 137 -2.46 -0.98 -14.24
N GLU A 138 -1.38 -0.60 -14.94
CA GLU A 138 -0.17 -1.41 -15.03
C GLU A 138 0.49 -1.59 -13.64
N ALA A 139 0.54 -0.52 -12.85
CA ALA A 139 1.06 -0.60 -11.49
C ALA A 139 0.25 -1.59 -10.64
N GLU A 140 -1.07 -1.55 -10.75
CA GLU A 140 -1.97 -2.45 -10.03
C GLU A 140 -1.76 -3.92 -10.40
N GLU A 141 -1.66 -4.23 -11.70
CA GLU A 141 -1.39 -5.58 -12.18
C GLU A 141 -0.05 -6.12 -11.67
N LEU A 142 1.00 -5.29 -11.70
CA LEU A 142 2.32 -5.65 -11.18
C LEU A 142 2.30 -5.86 -9.66
N GLU A 143 1.58 -5.03 -8.92
CA GLU A 143 1.46 -5.18 -7.46
C GLU A 143 0.74 -6.47 -7.05
N VAL A 144 -0.29 -6.90 -7.80
CA VAL A 144 -0.96 -8.20 -7.56
C VAL A 144 0.04 -9.34 -7.77
N LYS A 145 0.86 -9.29 -8.82
CA LYS A 145 1.92 -10.27 -9.06
C LYS A 145 3.02 -10.25 -8.00
N ALA A 146 3.39 -9.06 -7.52
CA ALA A 146 4.34 -8.91 -6.43
C ALA A 146 3.79 -9.51 -5.11
N LEU A 147 2.49 -9.32 -4.82
CA LEU A 147 1.84 -9.92 -3.67
C LEU A 147 1.81 -11.46 -3.78
N GLU A 148 1.42 -12.00 -4.93
CA GLU A 148 1.47 -13.44 -5.18
C GLU A 148 2.89 -14.00 -4.96
N TYR A 149 3.90 -13.37 -5.56
CA TYR A 149 5.29 -13.76 -5.41
C TYR A 149 5.73 -13.75 -3.94
N HIS A 150 5.40 -12.69 -3.21
CA HIS A 150 5.73 -12.53 -1.79
C HIS A 150 5.11 -13.63 -0.93
N ILE A 151 3.81 -13.90 -1.11
CA ILE A 151 3.10 -14.94 -0.36
C ILE A 151 3.68 -16.32 -0.69
N ARG A 152 3.89 -16.66 -1.97
CA ARG A 152 4.49 -17.95 -2.38
C ARG A 152 5.88 -18.16 -1.79
N ALA A 153 6.68 -17.10 -1.67
CA ALA A 153 8.01 -17.16 -1.10
C ALA A 153 8.01 -17.48 0.40
N MET A 154 6.92 -17.22 1.12
CA MET A 154 6.80 -17.47 2.56
C MET A 154 5.93 -18.67 2.93
N ALA A 155 5.00 -19.04 2.06
CA ALA A 155 3.91 -19.96 2.35
C ALA A 155 4.37 -21.39 2.69
N THR A 156 3.62 -22.01 3.59
CA THR A 156 3.55 -23.47 3.77
C THR A 156 2.64 -24.08 2.69
N LEU A 157 2.49 -25.41 2.68
CA LEU A 157 1.51 -26.05 1.80
C LEU A 157 0.08 -25.56 2.08
N ALA A 158 -0.28 -25.36 3.35
CA ALA A 158 -1.58 -24.82 3.74
C ALA A 158 -1.75 -23.37 3.23
N GLY A 159 -0.69 -22.56 3.33
CA GLY A 159 -0.67 -21.20 2.79
C GLY A 159 -0.82 -21.15 1.27
N ILE A 160 -0.20 -22.08 0.52
CA ILE A 160 -0.39 -22.18 -0.93
C ILE A 160 -1.85 -22.52 -1.27
N ILE A 161 -2.47 -23.46 -0.57
CA ILE A 161 -3.88 -23.82 -0.78
C ILE A 161 -4.79 -22.59 -0.53
N GLU A 162 -4.50 -21.82 0.51
CA GLU A 162 -5.26 -20.61 0.80
C GLU A 162 -5.07 -19.54 -0.27
N LEU A 163 -3.82 -19.30 -0.70
CA LEU A 163 -3.49 -18.36 -1.77
C LEU A 163 -4.25 -18.66 -3.07
N GLU A 164 -4.29 -19.94 -3.48
CA GLU A 164 -4.95 -20.33 -4.72
C GLU A 164 -6.45 -20.04 -4.73
N LYS A 165 -7.12 -20.02 -3.56
CA LYS A 165 -8.54 -19.62 -3.47
C LYS A 165 -8.74 -18.17 -3.91
N HIS A 166 -7.79 -17.29 -3.55
CA HIS A 166 -7.86 -15.86 -3.87
C HIS A 166 -7.45 -15.56 -5.31
N LEU A 167 -6.50 -16.32 -5.86
CA LEU A 167 -6.06 -16.16 -7.25
C LEU A 167 -7.10 -16.69 -8.26
N ASN A 168 -7.82 -17.77 -7.92
CA ASN A 168 -8.86 -18.35 -8.77
C ASN A 168 -10.18 -17.57 -8.72
N ASN A 169 -10.38 -16.73 -7.72
CA ASN A 169 -11.45 -15.74 -7.65
C ASN A 169 -10.84 -14.35 -7.84
N PRO A 170 -10.50 -13.96 -9.08
CA PRO A 170 -9.81 -12.71 -9.29
C PRO A 170 -10.63 -11.56 -8.71
N ILE A 171 -9.91 -10.65 -8.07
CA ILE A 171 -10.45 -9.37 -7.61
C ILE A 171 -10.89 -8.62 -8.88
N ILE A 172 -12.17 -8.80 -9.28
CA ILE A 172 -12.79 -8.10 -10.43
C ILE A 172 -13.11 -6.67 -10.02
#